data_35eec5c9540f435936f513f3b0a07f8e
#
_entry.id   35eec5c9540f435936f513f3b0a07f8e
#
_cell.length_a   1.000
_cell.length_b   1.000
_cell.length_c   1.000
_cell.angle_alpha   90.00
_cell.angle_beta   90.00
_cell.angle_gamma   90.00
#
_symmetry.space_group_name_H-M   'P 1'
#
loop_
_entity.id
_entity.type
_entity.pdbx_description
1 polymer ?
#
loop_
_entity_poly.entity_id
_entity_poly.type
_entity_poly.pdbx_seq_one_letter_code
_entity_poly.pdbx_strand_id
1 'polypeptide(L)'
;FRSDVDSFFNLESWKNKLGIKVIKTEKNRELLEEIPHLDVLDLSLTFYVILDRQCEGSATMQITNEYMRQWNLETEELYEMAMRSAVRLLPAEFCSLPDMIRRITGIEVEAIRGMQRECQMYVLTNSSKIQGAACMFYPHVLEMIGEILKEDFYILPSSIHEVIILPKSKGIAKEELDAMIQDINHTQVDTEEVVQEVFVKLWEARIFL
;
A
#
# COMPACT_ATOMS: atom_id res chain seq x y z
N PHE A 1 -11.04 34.57 12.83
CA PHE A 1 -11.41 33.62 11.78
C PHE A 1 -10.25 33.26 10.82
N ARG A 2 -9.30 34.17 10.51
CA ARG A 2 -8.14 33.87 9.66
C ARG A 2 -7.02 33.14 10.43
N SER A 3 -6.82 33.43 11.70
CA SER A 3 -5.78 32.83 12.55
C SER A 3 -6.02 31.34 12.85
N ASP A 4 -7.27 30.89 12.84
CA ASP A 4 -7.59 29.48 13.14
C ASP A 4 -7.39 28.55 11.92
N VAL A 5 -7.55 29.09 10.72
CA VAL A 5 -7.30 28.37 9.46
C VAL A 5 -5.79 28.19 9.23
N ASP A 6 -4.99 29.23 9.46
CA ASP A 6 -3.52 29.17 9.32
C ASP A 6 -2.88 28.21 10.34
N SER A 7 -3.50 28.02 11.50
CA SER A 7 -3.02 27.05 12.49
C SER A 7 -3.32 25.59 12.10
N PHE A 8 -4.39 25.36 11.33
CA PHE A 8 -4.76 24.01 10.87
C PHE A 8 -3.81 23.48 9.81
N PHE A 9 -3.23 24.35 8.98
CA PHE A 9 -2.31 23.98 7.90
C PHE A 9 -0.82 24.01 8.31
N ASN A 10 -0.52 23.88 9.60
CA ASN A 10 0.84 23.90 10.10
C ASN A 10 1.49 22.51 10.03
N LEU A 11 2.64 22.40 9.36
CA LEU A 11 3.44 21.17 9.25
C LEU A 11 3.71 20.51 10.61
N GLU A 12 3.99 21.28 11.66
CA GLU A 12 4.22 20.76 13.00
C GLU A 12 3.05 19.93 13.55
N SER A 13 1.81 20.34 13.20
CA SER A 13 0.60 19.61 13.58
C SER A 13 0.41 18.30 12.80
N TRP A 14 1.00 18.20 11.62
CA TRP A 14 0.77 17.08 10.69
C TRP A 14 1.93 16.11 10.54
N LYS A 15 3.17 16.53 10.79
CA LYS A 15 4.37 15.71 10.60
C LYS A 15 4.33 14.32 11.24
N ASN A 16 3.54 14.16 12.29
CA ASN A 16 3.34 12.89 12.98
C ASN A 16 2.05 12.15 12.58
N LYS A 17 1.33 12.66 11.58
CA LYS A 17 0.06 12.09 11.08
C LYS A 17 0.11 11.82 9.58
N LEU A 18 1.31 11.73 9.02
CA LEU A 18 1.51 11.50 7.59
C LEU A 18 1.36 10.02 7.26
N GLY A 19 0.76 9.76 6.12
CA GLY A 19 0.67 8.44 5.49
C GLY A 19 1.21 8.46 4.06
N ILE A 20 1.48 7.27 3.53
CA ILE A 20 1.95 7.06 2.16
C ILE A 20 0.92 6.23 1.42
N LYS A 21 0.60 6.66 0.21
CA LYS A 21 -0.26 5.96 -0.74
C LYS A 21 0.54 5.64 -2.00
N VAL A 22 0.31 4.46 -2.56
CA VAL A 22 0.91 4.02 -3.82
C VAL A 22 -0.13 4.06 -4.90
N ILE A 23 0.19 4.69 -6.03
CA ILE A 23 -0.68 4.77 -7.20
C ILE A 23 0.11 4.45 -8.48
N LYS A 24 -0.60 4.12 -9.55
CA LYS A 24 0.01 3.88 -10.85
C LYS A 24 0.36 5.21 -11.53
N THR A 25 1.64 5.42 -11.86
CA THR A 25 2.14 6.67 -12.42
C THR A 25 1.41 7.05 -13.70
N GLU A 26 1.32 6.13 -14.66
CA GLU A 26 0.79 6.41 -15.99
C GLU A 26 -0.67 6.90 -15.98
N LYS A 27 -1.49 6.33 -15.09
CA LYS A 27 -2.93 6.62 -15.01
C LYS A 27 -3.27 7.84 -14.18
N ASN A 28 -2.31 8.35 -13.42
CA ASN A 28 -2.51 9.47 -12.50
C ASN A 28 -1.66 10.69 -12.87
N ARG A 29 -1.22 10.82 -14.13
CA ARG A 29 -0.30 11.88 -14.55
C ARG A 29 -0.81 13.28 -14.23
N GLU A 30 -2.09 13.56 -14.48
CA GLU A 30 -2.71 14.86 -14.21
C GLU A 30 -2.71 15.16 -12.69
N LEU A 31 -3.03 14.20 -11.86
CA LEU A 31 -2.98 14.34 -10.41
C LEU A 31 -1.54 14.57 -9.92
N LEU A 32 -0.58 13.84 -10.48
CA LEU A 32 0.83 13.91 -10.08
C LEU A 32 1.47 15.27 -10.38
N GLU A 33 0.96 16.04 -11.35
CA GLU A 33 1.39 17.41 -11.58
C GLU A 33 1.05 18.36 -10.41
N GLU A 34 0.01 18.04 -9.63
CA GLU A 34 -0.49 18.88 -8.55
C GLU A 34 -0.02 18.45 -7.15
N ILE A 35 0.54 17.26 -7.01
CA ILE A 35 0.91 16.68 -5.72
C ILE A 35 2.38 16.26 -5.65
N PRO A 36 3.04 16.35 -4.48
CA PRO A 36 4.38 15.80 -4.29
C PRO A 36 4.34 14.28 -4.41
N HIS A 37 5.28 13.72 -5.16
CA HIS A 37 5.40 12.28 -5.36
C HIS A 37 6.84 11.85 -5.61
N LEU A 38 7.11 10.56 -5.39
CA LEU A 38 8.36 9.91 -5.76
C LEU A 38 8.03 8.71 -6.65
N ASP A 39 8.63 8.68 -7.83
CA ASP A 39 8.43 7.59 -8.78
C ASP A 39 9.35 6.41 -8.45
N VAL A 40 8.76 5.22 -8.40
CA VAL A 40 9.45 3.95 -8.22
C VAL A 40 8.93 2.97 -9.28
N LEU A 41 9.70 2.76 -10.33
CA LEU A 41 9.33 1.99 -11.52
C LEU A 41 8.10 2.58 -12.23
N ASP A 42 6.97 1.87 -12.23
CA ASP A 42 5.70 2.31 -12.81
C ASP A 42 4.69 2.79 -11.74
N LEU A 43 5.16 2.96 -10.52
CA LEU A 43 4.38 3.41 -9.37
C LEU A 43 4.86 4.78 -8.88
N SER A 44 3.95 5.54 -8.28
CA SER A 44 4.26 6.79 -7.59
C SER A 44 3.82 6.71 -6.13
N LEU A 45 4.73 7.04 -5.23
CA LEU A 45 4.46 7.23 -3.81
C LEU A 45 3.93 8.63 -3.61
N THR A 46 2.74 8.78 -3.09
CA THR A 46 2.09 10.05 -2.76
C THR A 46 1.82 10.15 -1.27
N PHE A 47 1.52 11.34 -0.77
CA PHE A 47 1.49 11.62 0.66
C PHE A 47 0.16 12.23 1.08
N TYR A 48 -0.32 11.82 2.26
CA TYR A 48 -1.56 12.33 2.82
C TYR A 48 -1.44 12.54 4.33
N VAL A 49 -2.34 13.36 4.87
CA VAL A 49 -2.49 13.57 6.32
C VAL A 49 -3.68 12.74 6.82
N ILE A 50 -3.50 12.03 7.93
CA ILE A 50 -4.56 11.34 8.65
C ILE A 50 -5.20 12.36 9.60
N LEU A 51 -6.41 12.80 9.30
CA LEU A 51 -7.13 13.82 10.09
C LEU A 51 -7.83 13.22 11.30
N ASP A 52 -8.49 12.08 11.12
CA ASP A 52 -9.20 11.38 12.18
C ASP A 52 -9.13 9.85 11.96
N ARG A 53 -9.17 9.09 13.06
CA ARG A 53 -9.21 7.64 13.08
C ARG A 53 -10.47 7.21 13.81
N GLN A 54 -11.55 7.01 13.07
CA GLN A 54 -12.77 6.43 13.60
C GLN A 54 -12.86 4.94 13.25
N CYS A 55 -13.67 4.20 14.02
CA CYS A 55 -13.81 2.75 13.82
C CYS A 55 -14.39 2.36 12.46
N GLU A 56 -15.02 3.26 11.73
CA GLU A 56 -15.69 3.02 10.45
C GLU A 56 -15.04 3.76 9.25
N GLY A 57 -13.86 4.33 9.43
CA GLY A 57 -13.12 5.02 8.36
C GLY A 57 -12.13 6.04 8.91
N SER A 58 -11.13 6.38 8.12
CA SER A 58 -10.20 7.46 8.46
C SER A 58 -10.40 8.62 7.49
N ALA A 59 -10.64 9.82 8.02
CA ALA A 59 -10.60 11.03 7.22
C ALA A 59 -9.15 11.32 6.86
N THR A 60 -8.85 11.46 5.57
CA THR A 60 -7.51 11.79 5.07
C THR A 60 -7.57 13.01 4.18
N MET A 61 -6.45 13.69 4.06
CA MET A 61 -6.32 14.86 3.17
C MET A 61 -5.04 14.70 2.33
N GLN A 62 -5.18 14.84 1.03
CA GLN A 62 -4.06 14.80 0.09
C GLN A 62 -3.13 16.00 0.31
N ILE A 63 -1.83 15.78 0.35
CA ILE A 63 -0.84 16.87 0.35
C ILE A 63 -0.64 17.33 -1.08
N THR A 64 -0.68 18.65 -1.30
CA THR A 64 -0.49 19.30 -2.59
C THR A 64 0.84 20.02 -2.68
N ASN A 65 1.27 20.35 -3.90
CA ASN A 65 2.46 21.17 -4.14
C ASN A 65 2.32 22.60 -3.54
N GLU A 66 1.10 23.06 -3.32
CA GLU A 66 0.86 24.32 -2.63
C GLU A 66 1.27 24.25 -1.15
N TYR A 67 0.91 23.17 -0.44
CA TYR A 67 1.37 22.96 0.93
C TYR A 67 2.89 22.85 1.02
N MET A 68 3.53 22.14 0.08
CA MET A 68 4.99 22.03 0.02
C MET A 68 5.67 23.40 -0.06
N ARG A 69 5.14 24.29 -0.90
CA ARG A 69 5.65 25.66 -1.03
C ARG A 69 5.45 26.49 0.25
N GLN A 70 4.29 26.36 0.89
CA GLN A 70 4.00 27.05 2.16
C GLN A 70 4.91 26.58 3.30
N TRP A 71 5.23 25.30 3.34
CA TRP A 71 6.11 24.69 4.34
C TRP A 71 7.59 24.85 4.02
N ASN A 72 7.93 25.30 2.82
CA ASN A 72 9.28 25.32 2.29
C ASN A 72 9.98 23.97 2.46
N LEU A 73 9.31 22.92 2.02
CA LEU A 73 9.70 21.54 2.20
C LEU A 73 9.94 20.87 0.84
N GLU A 74 11.02 20.08 0.74
CA GLU A 74 11.31 19.25 -0.42
C GLU A 74 10.62 17.88 -0.33
N THR A 75 10.40 17.24 -1.48
CA THR A 75 9.65 15.98 -1.53
C THR A 75 10.35 14.85 -0.77
N GLU A 76 11.68 14.81 -0.80
CA GLU A 76 12.51 13.84 -0.08
C GLU A 76 12.37 13.98 1.43
N GLU A 77 12.32 15.21 1.93
CA GLU A 77 12.12 15.48 3.37
C GLU A 77 10.71 15.06 3.80
N LEU A 78 9.69 15.35 2.95
CA LEU A 78 8.33 14.89 3.19
C LEU A 78 8.26 13.36 3.23
N TYR A 79 8.93 12.69 2.29
CA TYR A 79 9.00 11.22 2.25
C TYR A 79 9.57 10.63 3.54
N GLU A 80 10.69 11.17 4.03
CA GLU A 80 11.30 10.69 5.28
C GLU A 80 10.36 10.88 6.48
N MET A 81 9.68 12.03 6.57
CA MET A 81 8.72 12.29 7.64
C MET A 81 7.51 11.36 7.52
N ALA A 82 6.96 11.20 6.31
CA ALA A 82 5.82 10.35 6.04
C ALA A 82 6.15 8.88 6.32
N MET A 83 7.33 8.42 5.95
CA MET A 83 7.78 7.05 6.23
C MET A 83 7.86 6.78 7.73
N ARG A 84 8.50 7.65 8.51
CA ARG A 84 8.57 7.51 9.98
C ARG A 84 7.18 7.51 10.61
N SER A 85 6.29 8.37 10.13
CA SER A 85 4.92 8.46 10.63
C SER A 85 4.09 7.23 10.25
N ALA A 86 4.13 6.82 8.98
CA ALA A 86 3.36 5.70 8.46
C ALA A 86 3.74 4.38 9.14
N VAL A 87 5.02 4.05 9.26
CA VAL A 87 5.49 2.84 9.97
C VAL A 87 4.96 2.78 11.41
N ARG A 88 4.92 3.90 12.09
CA ARG A 88 4.45 3.99 13.48
C ARG A 88 2.93 3.92 13.60
N LEU A 89 2.21 4.63 12.73
CA LEU A 89 0.76 4.75 12.79
C LEU A 89 0.04 3.59 12.12
N LEU A 90 0.60 3.08 11.05
CA LEU A 90 0.03 2.07 10.16
C LEU A 90 1.02 0.91 10.00
N PRO A 91 1.41 0.22 11.10
CA PRO A 91 2.39 -0.85 11.04
C PRO A 91 1.97 -1.91 10.03
N ALA A 92 2.96 -2.49 9.34
CA ALA A 92 2.74 -3.54 8.38
C ALA A 92 2.18 -4.80 9.04
N GLU A 93 1.22 -5.43 8.37
CA GLU A 93 0.69 -6.75 8.70
C GLU A 93 0.95 -7.71 7.54
N PHE A 94 1.54 -8.85 7.87
CA PHE A 94 1.80 -9.93 6.94
C PHE A 94 1.14 -11.21 7.44
N CYS A 95 0.26 -11.81 6.65
CA CYS A 95 -0.44 -13.04 7.03
C CYS A 95 -0.78 -13.88 5.81
N SER A 96 -1.13 -15.15 6.02
CA SER A 96 -1.63 -15.99 4.94
C SER A 96 -2.98 -15.47 4.41
N LEU A 97 -3.25 -15.65 3.11
CA LEU A 97 -4.53 -15.29 2.52
C LEU A 97 -5.73 -15.95 3.23
N PRO A 98 -5.67 -17.26 3.58
CA PRO A 98 -6.73 -17.88 4.37
C PRO A 98 -6.96 -17.23 5.74
N ASP A 99 -5.89 -16.83 6.44
CA ASP A 99 -6.03 -16.12 7.71
C ASP A 99 -6.65 -14.75 7.55
N MET A 100 -6.33 -14.04 6.47
CA MET A 100 -6.98 -12.77 6.14
C MET A 100 -8.47 -12.96 5.91
N ILE A 101 -8.87 -13.93 5.09
CA ILE A 101 -10.28 -14.24 4.81
C ILE A 101 -11.02 -14.60 6.10
N ARG A 102 -10.43 -15.46 6.95
CA ARG A 102 -11.01 -15.81 8.26
C ARG A 102 -11.24 -14.60 9.15
N ARG A 103 -10.29 -13.67 9.20
CA ARG A 103 -10.41 -12.44 10.00
C ARG A 103 -11.52 -11.52 9.51
N ILE A 104 -11.73 -11.44 8.18
CA ILE A 104 -12.74 -10.57 7.57
C ILE A 104 -14.13 -11.20 7.65
N THR A 105 -14.26 -12.49 7.35
CA THR A 105 -15.56 -13.15 7.20
C THR A 105 -16.06 -13.86 8.46
N GLY A 106 -15.18 -14.14 9.43
CA GLY A 106 -15.48 -14.96 10.59
C GLY A 106 -15.73 -16.45 10.28
N ILE A 107 -15.60 -16.87 9.01
CA ILE A 107 -15.87 -18.25 8.59
C ILE A 107 -14.66 -19.12 8.96
N GLU A 108 -14.90 -20.19 9.72
CA GLU A 108 -13.87 -21.22 9.97
C GLU A 108 -13.61 -22.05 8.72
N VAL A 109 -12.35 -22.15 8.39
CA VAL A 109 -11.78 -22.45 7.07
C VAL A 109 -11.70 -23.98 6.81
N GLU A 110 -12.67 -24.81 7.15
CA GLU A 110 -12.64 -26.19 6.66
C GLU A 110 -12.82 -26.26 5.12
N ALA A 111 -13.59 -25.37 4.54
CA ALA A 111 -13.72 -25.22 3.08
C ALA A 111 -12.45 -24.67 2.41
N ILE A 112 -11.62 -23.93 3.13
CA ILE A 112 -10.37 -23.32 2.61
C ILE A 112 -9.16 -24.24 2.83
N ARG A 113 -9.24 -25.30 3.64
CA ARG A 113 -8.15 -26.27 3.83
C ARG A 113 -7.73 -26.97 2.54
N GLY A 114 -8.62 -27.12 1.56
CA GLY A 114 -8.29 -27.57 0.21
C GLY A 114 -7.37 -26.58 -0.54
N MET A 115 -7.66 -25.28 -0.43
CA MET A 115 -6.84 -24.21 -1.04
C MET A 115 -5.51 -24.01 -0.31
N GLN A 116 -5.41 -24.30 1.00
CA GLN A 116 -4.17 -24.14 1.76
C GLN A 116 -3.01 -25.02 1.29
N ARG A 117 -3.29 -26.15 0.65
CA ARG A 117 -2.24 -27.05 0.18
C ARG A 117 -1.72 -26.70 -1.21
N GLU A 118 -2.53 -26.02 -2.03
CA GLU A 118 -2.19 -25.72 -3.42
C GLU A 118 -1.72 -24.29 -3.64
N CYS A 119 -2.19 -23.32 -2.87
CA CYS A 119 -1.83 -21.92 -3.07
C CYS A 119 -1.45 -21.23 -1.75
N GLN A 120 -0.16 -21.28 -1.39
CA GLN A 120 0.37 -20.51 -0.27
C GLN A 120 0.55 -19.05 -0.71
N MET A 121 -0.53 -18.30 -0.76
CA MET A 121 -0.51 -16.86 -0.94
C MET A 121 -0.52 -16.16 0.42
N TYR A 122 0.18 -15.05 0.48
CA TYR A 122 0.20 -14.18 1.65
C TYR A 122 -0.27 -12.79 1.25
N VAL A 123 -0.74 -12.05 2.23
CA VAL A 123 -1.18 -10.67 2.06
C VAL A 123 -0.29 -9.78 2.93
N LEU A 124 0.25 -8.73 2.33
CA LEU A 124 0.92 -7.64 3.01
C LEU A 124 0.02 -6.41 2.93
N THR A 125 -0.34 -5.87 4.08
CA THR A 125 -1.14 -4.67 4.23
C THR A 125 -0.71 -3.93 5.51
N ASN A 126 -1.50 -2.97 5.98
CA ASN A 126 -1.27 -2.31 7.26
C ASN A 126 -2.39 -2.61 8.27
N SER A 127 -2.18 -2.18 9.51
CA SER A 127 -3.14 -2.39 10.62
C SER A 127 -4.53 -1.79 10.37
N SER A 128 -4.66 -0.79 9.52
CA SER A 128 -5.96 -0.19 9.18
C SER A 128 -6.64 -0.81 7.96
N LYS A 129 -5.94 -1.64 7.19
CA LYS A 129 -6.41 -2.21 5.91
C LYS A 129 -6.73 -1.16 4.83
N ILE A 130 -6.25 0.07 5.00
CA ILE A 130 -6.47 1.18 4.08
C ILE A 130 -5.13 1.66 3.57
N GLN A 131 -4.96 1.72 2.25
CA GLN A 131 -3.73 2.15 1.56
C GLN A 131 -2.49 1.34 1.98
N GLY A 132 -2.69 0.08 2.35
CA GLY A 132 -1.67 -0.79 2.90
C GLY A 132 -0.65 -1.32 1.88
N ALA A 133 -0.88 -1.16 0.58
CA ALA A 133 0.09 -1.51 -0.45
C ALA A 133 1.43 -0.77 -0.25
N ALA A 134 1.41 0.43 0.36
CA ALA A 134 2.60 1.19 0.70
C ALA A 134 3.56 0.45 1.64
N CYS A 135 3.08 -0.57 2.38
CA CYS A 135 3.91 -1.36 3.29
C CYS A 135 5.07 -2.09 2.60
N MET A 136 4.97 -2.36 1.29
CA MET A 136 6.07 -2.96 0.54
C MET A 136 7.30 -2.05 0.44
N PHE A 137 7.14 -0.75 0.70
CA PHE A 137 8.22 0.24 0.74
C PHE A 137 8.70 0.57 2.15
N TYR A 138 8.10 -0.03 3.19
CA TYR A 138 8.56 0.19 4.55
C TYR A 138 9.92 -0.46 4.77
N PRO A 139 10.83 0.20 5.53
CA PRO A 139 12.14 -0.35 5.82
C PRO A 139 12.06 -1.76 6.38
N HIS A 140 12.88 -2.66 5.86
CA HIS A 140 13.05 -4.04 6.30
C HIS A 140 11.81 -4.97 6.17
N VAL A 141 10.68 -4.50 5.66
CA VAL A 141 9.48 -5.34 5.54
C VAL A 141 9.67 -6.48 4.55
N LEU A 142 10.20 -6.20 3.36
CA LEU A 142 10.44 -7.25 2.35
C LEU A 142 11.56 -8.21 2.77
N GLU A 143 12.60 -7.71 3.43
CA GLU A 143 13.68 -8.53 4.02
C GLU A 143 13.11 -9.51 5.06
N MET A 144 12.30 -9.01 5.99
CA MET A 144 11.64 -9.83 7.00
C MET A 144 10.74 -10.89 6.37
N ILE A 145 9.99 -10.56 5.31
CA ILE A 145 9.17 -11.53 4.57
C ILE A 145 10.06 -12.63 3.96
N GLY A 146 11.18 -12.27 3.34
CA GLY A 146 12.15 -13.23 2.82
C GLY A 146 12.73 -14.15 3.89
N GLU A 147 13.03 -13.63 5.07
CA GLU A 147 13.47 -14.43 6.22
C GLU A 147 12.40 -15.39 6.73
N ILE A 148 11.13 -14.97 6.73
CA ILE A 148 9.99 -15.82 7.13
C ILE A 148 9.77 -16.94 6.12
N LEU A 149 9.75 -16.60 4.82
CA LEU A 149 9.47 -17.55 3.75
C LEU A 149 10.69 -18.45 3.45
N LYS A 150 11.90 -17.98 3.72
CA LYS A 150 13.20 -18.61 3.42
C LYS A 150 13.42 -18.90 1.94
N GLU A 151 12.81 -18.10 1.09
CA GLU A 151 12.88 -18.19 -0.36
C GLU A 151 12.53 -16.86 -1.03
N ASP A 152 12.85 -16.74 -2.31
CA ASP A 152 12.40 -15.64 -3.15
C ASP A 152 10.88 -15.66 -3.33
N PHE A 153 10.30 -14.51 -3.58
CA PHE A 153 8.87 -14.36 -3.77
C PHE A 153 8.55 -13.30 -4.82
N TYR A 154 7.35 -13.40 -5.37
CA TYR A 154 6.76 -12.39 -6.23
C TYR A 154 5.90 -11.44 -5.39
N ILE A 155 5.88 -10.18 -5.77
CA ILE A 155 5.00 -9.15 -5.23
C ILE A 155 3.98 -8.83 -6.31
N LEU A 156 2.72 -9.09 -6.02
CA LEU A 156 1.59 -8.84 -6.91
C LEU A 156 0.72 -7.75 -6.28
N PRO A 157 0.90 -6.48 -6.63
CA PRO A 157 0.02 -5.43 -6.15
C PRO A 157 -1.40 -5.69 -6.65
N SER A 158 -2.33 -6.02 -5.75
CA SER A 158 -3.72 -6.31 -6.09
C SER A 158 -4.61 -5.08 -5.98
N SER A 159 -4.29 -4.18 -5.06
CA SER A 159 -5.01 -2.91 -4.88
C SER A 159 -4.11 -1.87 -4.21
N ILE A 160 -4.62 -0.67 -4.01
CA ILE A 160 -3.94 0.33 -3.16
C ILE A 160 -3.93 -0.08 -1.67
N HIS A 161 -4.78 -1.04 -1.29
CA HIS A 161 -4.98 -1.46 0.10
C HIS A 161 -4.04 -2.59 0.53
N GLU A 162 -3.61 -3.43 -0.42
CA GLU A 162 -2.77 -4.59 -0.13
C GLU A 162 -1.96 -5.05 -1.34
N VAL A 163 -0.93 -5.83 -1.05
CA VAL A 163 -0.19 -6.59 -2.05
C VAL A 163 -0.22 -8.08 -1.71
N ILE A 164 -0.27 -8.93 -2.72
CA ILE A 164 -0.16 -10.37 -2.58
C ILE A 164 1.31 -10.78 -2.71
N ILE A 165 1.76 -11.61 -1.79
CA ILE A 165 3.10 -12.19 -1.79
C ILE A 165 2.98 -13.68 -2.13
N LEU A 166 3.70 -14.10 -3.15
CA LEU A 166 3.68 -15.46 -3.67
C LEU A 166 5.08 -16.06 -3.69
N PRO A 167 5.36 -17.11 -2.89
CA PRO A 167 6.64 -17.79 -2.88
C PRO A 167 6.99 -18.41 -4.25
N LYS A 168 8.26 -18.28 -4.69
CA LYS A 168 8.72 -18.82 -6.00
C LYS A 168 8.67 -20.32 -6.08
N SER A 169 8.82 -21.05 -4.97
CA SER A 169 8.77 -22.53 -4.93
C SER A 169 7.46 -23.10 -5.43
N LYS A 170 6.42 -22.29 -5.55
CA LYS A 170 5.11 -22.73 -6.05
C LYS A 170 5.10 -23.03 -7.55
N GLY A 171 6.15 -22.63 -8.27
CA GLY A 171 6.34 -23.02 -9.66
C GLY A 171 5.20 -22.57 -10.59
N ILE A 172 4.44 -21.54 -10.20
CA ILE A 172 3.37 -20.99 -11.03
C ILE A 172 4.00 -20.40 -12.28
N ALA A 173 3.55 -20.82 -13.44
CA ALA A 173 4.03 -20.30 -14.70
C ALA A 173 3.71 -18.81 -14.83
N LYS A 174 4.58 -18.05 -15.52
CA LYS A 174 4.39 -16.61 -15.69
C LYS A 174 3.04 -16.29 -16.33
N GLU A 175 2.62 -17.11 -17.29
CA GLU A 175 1.35 -16.97 -17.99
C GLU A 175 0.14 -17.14 -17.06
N GLU A 176 0.26 -18.02 -16.07
CA GLU A 176 -0.77 -18.26 -15.05
C GLU A 176 -0.82 -17.10 -14.05
N LEU A 177 0.34 -16.55 -13.67
CA LEU A 177 0.43 -15.34 -12.88
C LEU A 177 -0.20 -14.13 -13.60
N ASP A 178 0.12 -13.97 -14.88
CA ASP A 178 -0.45 -12.89 -15.71
C ASP A 178 -1.98 -13.04 -15.82
N ALA A 179 -2.51 -14.26 -15.93
CA ALA A 179 -3.94 -14.52 -15.95
C ALA A 179 -4.60 -14.19 -14.59
N MET A 180 -3.99 -14.61 -13.47
CA MET A 180 -4.48 -14.27 -12.12
C MET A 180 -4.53 -12.75 -11.89
N ILE A 181 -3.53 -12.05 -12.37
CA ILE A 181 -3.44 -10.60 -12.31
C ILE A 181 -4.56 -9.96 -13.12
N GLN A 182 -4.85 -10.45 -14.32
CA GLN A 182 -5.96 -9.96 -15.16
C GLN A 182 -7.32 -10.22 -14.51
N ASP A 183 -7.52 -11.37 -13.88
CA ASP A 183 -8.76 -11.70 -13.17
C ASP A 183 -8.97 -10.79 -11.96
N ILE A 184 -7.93 -10.49 -11.20
CA ILE A 184 -8.00 -9.53 -10.08
C ILE A 184 -8.36 -8.14 -10.60
N ASN A 185 -7.77 -7.71 -11.71
CA ASN A 185 -8.06 -6.43 -12.35
C ASN A 185 -9.51 -6.30 -12.84
N HIS A 186 -10.12 -7.40 -13.28
CA HIS A 186 -11.50 -7.39 -13.77
C HIS A 186 -12.55 -7.50 -12.67
N THR A 187 -12.21 -8.05 -11.51
CA THR A 187 -13.17 -8.32 -10.43
C THR A 187 -13.24 -7.24 -9.35
N GLN A 188 -12.24 -6.35 -9.27
CA GLN A 188 -12.15 -5.31 -8.23
C GLN A 188 -12.44 -3.88 -8.70
N VAL A 189 -13.19 -3.71 -9.78
CA VAL A 189 -13.64 -2.39 -10.21
C VAL A 189 -14.87 -1.97 -9.41
N ASP A 190 -14.67 -1.49 -8.20
CA ASP A 190 -15.68 -0.69 -7.51
C ASP A 190 -15.66 0.73 -8.07
N THR A 191 -16.80 1.12 -8.65
CA THR A 191 -16.99 2.28 -9.51
C THR A 191 -17.03 3.64 -8.80
N GLU A 192 -16.71 3.76 -7.53
CA GLU A 192 -16.85 5.00 -6.76
C GLU A 192 -15.58 5.73 -6.36
N GLU A 193 -14.42 5.16 -6.58
CA GLU A 193 -13.15 5.90 -6.38
C GLU A 193 -12.40 6.08 -7.69
N VAL A 194 -12.52 7.26 -8.26
CA VAL A 194 -12.04 7.68 -9.60
C VAL A 194 -10.51 7.53 -9.82
N VAL A 195 -9.77 6.97 -8.87
CA VAL A 195 -8.28 6.86 -8.90
C VAL A 195 -7.79 5.44 -8.64
N GLN A 196 -8.68 4.46 -8.58
CA GLN A 196 -8.30 3.10 -8.18
C GLN A 196 -8.22 2.16 -9.37
N GLU A 197 -7.05 2.04 -9.94
CA GLU A 197 -6.73 0.91 -10.78
C GLU A 197 -5.68 0.01 -10.13
N VAL A 198 -5.96 -1.27 -10.25
CA VAL A 198 -5.13 -2.36 -9.77
C VAL A 198 -3.76 -2.31 -10.42
N PHE A 199 -2.73 -2.46 -9.63
CA PHE A 199 -1.35 -2.50 -10.07
C PHE A 199 -1.02 -3.87 -10.62
N VAL A 200 -0.49 -3.92 -11.83
CA VAL A 200 -0.10 -5.19 -12.44
C VAL A 200 1.30 -5.12 -12.96
N LYS A 201 2.23 -5.46 -12.09
CA LYS A 201 3.55 -5.90 -12.53
C LYS A 201 4.12 -6.90 -11.54
N LEU A 202 4.65 -7.97 -12.08
CA LEU A 202 5.40 -8.95 -11.32
C LEU A 202 6.71 -8.31 -10.87
N TRP A 203 6.92 -8.19 -9.57
CA TRP A 203 8.17 -7.75 -8.98
C TRP A 203 8.90 -8.94 -8.40
N GLU A 204 10.11 -9.19 -8.88
CA GLU A 204 11.01 -10.11 -8.22
C GLU A 204 11.71 -9.34 -7.09
N ALA A 205 11.36 -9.64 -5.85
CA ALA A 205 12.15 -9.17 -4.72
C ALA A 205 13.44 -10.03 -4.69
N ARG A 206 14.53 -9.48 -5.21
CA ARG A 206 15.86 -10.03 -4.91
C ARG A 206 16.30 -9.42 -3.60
N ILE A 207 16.41 -10.27 -2.59
CA ILE A 207 17.11 -9.91 -1.37
C ILE A 207 18.59 -9.76 -1.76
N PHE A 208 19.06 -8.53 -1.88
CA PHE A 208 20.49 -8.29 -1.92
C PHE A 208 21.02 -8.46 -0.50
N LEU A 209 21.70 -9.58 -0.25
CA LEU A 209 22.56 -9.78 0.90
C LEU A 209 23.79 -8.88 0.79
#